data_cf78501e99f38d19a2bff2b5f4a9a894
#
_entry.id   cf78501e99f38d19a2bff2b5f4a9a894
#
_cell.length_a   1.000
_cell.length_b   1.000
_cell.length_c   1.000
_cell.angle_alpha   90.00
_cell.angle_beta   90.00
_cell.angle_gamma   90.00
#
_symmetry.space_group_name_H-M   'P 1'
#
loop_
_entity.id
_entity.type
_entity.pdbx_description
1 polymer ?
#
loop_
_entity_poly.entity_id
_entity_poly.type
_entity_poly.pdbx_seq_one_letter_code
_entity_poly.pdbx_strand_id
1 'polypeptide(L)'
;AVGFVEGDIDRPVVLGALYNGQDLPPWSAGADSGINHPGVISGLHTHHLDHAGCNQWLIDDATAQLRMRTLCSYTLAEVGLGHLIAQTSSSAQRGPWRGSGFELATQAWASVRAHKGLWLGSTARAGSYGSAQSTQMDADESVARLRAARELGQALSRAARHGQAHGLASHDA
;
A
#
# COMPACT_ATOMS: atom_id res chain seq x y z
N ALA A 1 22.17 -19.24 -10.00
CA ALA A 1 22.39 -20.45 -9.22
C ALA A 1 21.39 -21.52 -9.66
N VAL A 2 21.86 -22.72 -9.87
CA VAL A 2 21.07 -23.87 -10.26
C VAL A 2 21.26 -24.96 -9.21
N GLY A 3 20.18 -25.53 -8.74
CA GLY A 3 20.16 -26.75 -7.93
C GLY A 3 19.65 -27.93 -8.74
N PHE A 4 19.76 -29.11 -8.18
CA PHE A 4 19.29 -30.35 -8.81
C PHE A 4 18.40 -31.10 -7.84
N VAL A 5 17.19 -31.47 -8.28
CA VAL A 5 16.23 -32.19 -7.44
C VAL A 5 16.81 -33.57 -7.10
N GLU A 6 16.91 -33.85 -5.79
CA GLU A 6 17.50 -35.13 -5.29
C GLU A 6 18.93 -35.39 -5.79
N GLY A 7 19.65 -34.36 -6.24
CA GLY A 7 20.99 -34.49 -6.81
C GLY A 7 21.02 -35.01 -8.26
N ASP A 8 19.87 -35.16 -8.89
CA ASP A 8 19.73 -35.67 -10.25
C ASP A 8 20.05 -34.54 -11.27
N ILE A 9 21.10 -34.72 -12.04
CA ILE A 9 21.59 -33.76 -13.04
C ILE A 9 20.60 -33.52 -14.18
N ASP A 10 19.69 -34.46 -14.44
CA ASP A 10 18.65 -34.31 -15.47
C ASP A 10 17.41 -33.52 -14.96
N ARG A 11 17.41 -33.12 -13.67
CA ARG A 11 16.33 -32.39 -13.03
C ARG A 11 16.80 -31.03 -12.47
N PRO A 12 17.32 -30.13 -13.31
CA PRO A 12 17.81 -28.84 -12.86
C PRO A 12 16.66 -27.90 -12.44
N VAL A 13 16.89 -27.15 -11.37
CA VAL A 13 15.98 -26.09 -10.89
C VAL A 13 16.77 -24.80 -10.72
N VAL A 14 16.27 -23.72 -11.29
CA VAL A 14 16.84 -22.39 -11.09
C VAL A 14 16.47 -21.91 -9.68
N LEU A 15 17.46 -21.72 -8.82
CA LEU A 15 17.28 -21.26 -7.43
C LEU A 15 17.32 -19.74 -7.31
N GLY A 16 17.97 -19.04 -8.25
CA GLY A 16 18.07 -17.61 -8.23
C GLY A 16 19.20 -17.10 -9.13
N ALA A 17 19.30 -15.78 -9.26
CA ALA A 17 20.40 -15.12 -9.94
C ALA A 17 21.46 -14.66 -8.93
N LEU A 18 22.71 -14.77 -9.31
CA LEU A 18 23.86 -14.20 -8.59
C LEU A 18 24.42 -13.07 -9.44
N TYR A 19 24.83 -12.02 -8.79
CA TYR A 19 25.38 -10.83 -9.41
C TYR A 19 26.87 -10.69 -9.06
N ASN A 20 27.62 -10.06 -9.94
CA ASN A 20 29.05 -9.82 -9.80
C ASN A 20 29.39 -8.40 -10.27
N GLY A 21 30.68 -8.08 -10.39
CA GLY A 21 31.09 -6.74 -10.82
C GLY A 21 30.80 -6.41 -12.30
N GLN A 22 30.43 -7.41 -13.12
CA GLN A 22 30.03 -7.23 -14.52
C GLN A 22 28.51 -7.32 -14.67
N ASP A 23 27.89 -8.28 -13.98
CA ASP A 23 26.43 -8.47 -13.94
C ASP A 23 25.89 -7.78 -12.69
N LEU A 24 25.46 -6.54 -12.85
CA LEU A 24 24.93 -5.74 -11.75
C LEU A 24 23.49 -6.16 -11.39
N PRO A 25 23.07 -6.02 -10.13
CA PRO A 25 21.69 -6.26 -9.75
C PRO A 25 20.73 -5.34 -10.51
N PRO A 26 19.50 -5.78 -10.79
CA PRO A 26 18.53 -5.02 -11.60
C PRO A 26 18.09 -3.70 -10.97
N TRP A 27 18.31 -3.54 -9.69
CA TRP A 27 18.18 -2.28 -8.97
C TRP A 27 19.51 -1.92 -8.33
N SER A 28 20.25 -1.06 -8.99
CA SER A 28 21.37 -0.42 -8.35
C SER A 28 20.86 0.63 -7.37
N ALA A 29 21.36 0.60 -6.16
CA ALA A 29 21.13 1.67 -5.21
C ALA A 29 21.84 2.96 -5.62
N GLY A 30 22.73 2.88 -6.59
CA GLY A 30 23.51 4.02 -7.04
C GLY A 30 24.38 4.61 -5.93
N ALA A 31 24.78 5.84 -6.12
CA ALA A 31 25.54 6.62 -5.14
C ALA A 31 24.65 7.63 -4.40
N ASP A 32 23.35 7.37 -4.32
CA ASP A 32 22.37 8.34 -3.85
C ASP A 32 22.33 8.45 -2.32
N SER A 33 22.77 7.43 -1.60
CA SER A 33 22.86 7.54 -0.14
C SER A 33 23.67 6.43 0.49
N GLY A 34 24.29 6.71 1.62
CA GLY A 34 24.89 5.70 2.50
C GLY A 34 23.84 4.81 3.20
N ILE A 35 22.57 5.16 3.15
CA ILE A 35 21.46 4.42 3.74
C ILE A 35 20.88 3.43 2.74
N ASN A 36 20.76 3.84 1.48
CA ASN A 36 20.16 3.05 0.41
C ASN A 36 21.27 2.46 -0.48
N HIS A 37 21.66 1.26 -0.21
CA HIS A 37 22.67 0.52 -0.94
C HIS A 37 22.22 -0.94 -1.16
N PRO A 38 22.87 -1.71 -2.07
CA PRO A 38 22.47 -3.08 -2.38
C PRO A 38 22.33 -4.01 -1.17
N GLY A 39 23.05 -3.73 -0.09
CA GLY A 39 22.97 -4.52 1.15
C GLY A 39 21.69 -4.35 1.97
N VAL A 40 20.85 -3.36 1.68
CA VAL A 40 19.55 -3.14 2.37
C VAL A 40 18.36 -3.43 1.48
N ILE A 41 18.57 -3.68 0.19
CA ILE A 41 17.50 -3.95 -0.77
C ILE A 41 17.50 -5.42 -1.13
N SER A 42 16.34 -6.04 -1.03
CA SER A 42 16.08 -7.41 -1.48
C SER A 42 14.77 -7.48 -2.28
N GLY A 43 14.57 -8.57 -3.01
CA GLY A 43 13.33 -8.79 -3.73
C GLY A 43 13.48 -9.55 -5.04
N LEU A 44 12.44 -9.46 -5.87
CA LEU A 44 12.35 -10.06 -7.19
C LEU A 44 12.18 -8.97 -8.23
N HIS A 45 12.85 -9.15 -9.37
CA HIS A 45 12.70 -8.30 -10.53
C HIS A 45 12.67 -9.18 -11.78
N THR A 46 11.63 -9.03 -12.58
CA THR A 46 11.49 -9.73 -13.84
C THR A 46 11.62 -8.77 -15.00
N HIS A 47 11.93 -9.28 -16.17
CA HIS A 47 11.91 -8.53 -17.41
C HIS A 47 10.77 -9.04 -18.30
N HIS A 48 10.20 -8.15 -19.09
CA HIS A 48 9.36 -8.53 -20.20
C HIS A 48 10.19 -9.32 -21.21
N LEU A 49 9.57 -10.18 -22.01
CA LEU A 49 10.28 -11.02 -22.96
C LEU A 49 11.06 -10.21 -24.01
N ASP A 50 10.57 -9.02 -24.34
CA ASP A 50 11.18 -8.05 -25.26
C ASP A 50 11.95 -6.92 -24.56
N HIS A 51 12.19 -7.05 -23.26
CA HIS A 51 12.92 -6.08 -22.42
C HIS A 51 12.22 -4.72 -22.20
N ALA A 52 11.00 -4.53 -22.63
CA ALA A 52 10.28 -3.26 -22.55
C ALA A 52 9.57 -2.99 -21.21
N GLY A 53 9.57 -3.92 -20.26
CA GLY A 53 8.88 -3.77 -18.98
C GLY A 53 9.35 -4.75 -17.93
N CYS A 54 8.82 -4.59 -16.71
CA CYS A 54 9.18 -5.42 -15.57
C CYS A 54 8.02 -5.57 -14.58
N ASN A 55 8.09 -6.64 -13.80
CA ASN A 55 7.41 -6.74 -12.52
C ASN A 55 8.44 -6.70 -11.41
N GLN A 56 8.10 -6.09 -10.30
CA GLN A 56 9.01 -5.89 -9.19
C GLN A 56 8.31 -6.17 -7.85
N TRP A 57 9.00 -6.89 -6.98
CA TRP A 57 8.70 -6.92 -5.56
C TRP A 57 9.99 -6.52 -4.83
N LEU A 58 9.98 -5.38 -4.18
CA LEU A 58 11.12 -4.77 -3.54
C LEU A 58 10.85 -4.61 -2.04
N ILE A 59 11.81 -5.02 -1.24
CA ILE A 59 11.90 -4.83 0.20
C ILE A 59 13.15 -3.99 0.45
N ASP A 60 13.00 -2.92 1.22
CA ASP A 60 14.08 -1.98 1.52
C ASP A 60 14.12 -1.79 3.04
N ASP A 61 15.16 -2.32 3.65
CA ASP A 61 15.40 -2.34 5.08
C ASP A 61 16.29 -1.17 5.55
N ALA A 62 16.34 -0.09 4.79
CA ALA A 62 17.11 1.10 5.15
C ALA A 62 16.65 1.67 6.51
N THR A 63 17.61 2.01 7.36
CA THR A 63 17.38 2.48 8.74
C THR A 63 16.40 3.66 8.77
N ALA A 64 15.35 3.54 9.58
CA ALA A 64 14.27 4.52 9.74
C ALA A 64 13.46 4.82 8.45
N GLN A 65 13.62 4.02 7.40
CA GLN A 65 12.99 4.22 6.10
C GLN A 65 12.49 2.89 5.50
N LEU A 66 12.04 1.98 6.35
CA LEU A 66 11.50 0.69 5.94
C LEU A 66 10.36 0.86 4.94
N ARG A 67 10.43 0.15 3.84
CA ARG A 67 9.38 0.16 2.82
C ARG A 67 9.30 -1.16 2.06
N MET A 68 8.14 -1.39 1.50
CA MET A 68 7.90 -2.46 0.56
C MET A 68 7.20 -1.90 -0.67
N ARG A 69 7.54 -2.41 -1.85
CA ARG A 69 6.94 -2.01 -3.11
C ARG A 69 6.65 -3.23 -3.98
N THR A 70 5.43 -3.31 -4.49
CA THR A 70 5.08 -4.23 -5.57
C THR A 70 4.66 -3.42 -6.77
N LEU A 71 5.25 -3.69 -7.94
CA LEU A 71 5.04 -2.91 -9.15
C LEU A 71 4.87 -3.81 -10.36
N CYS A 72 3.91 -3.46 -11.23
CA CYS A 72 3.85 -3.90 -12.61
C CYS A 72 4.03 -2.66 -13.52
N SER A 73 5.08 -2.64 -14.33
CA SER A 73 5.40 -1.46 -15.14
C SER A 73 4.46 -1.24 -16.32
N TYR A 74 3.67 -2.25 -16.72
CA TYR A 74 2.76 -2.17 -17.89
C TYR A 74 1.77 -1.00 -17.79
N THR A 75 1.16 -0.82 -16.62
CA THR A 75 0.22 0.28 -16.36
C THR A 75 0.63 1.10 -15.15
N LEU A 76 1.89 0.99 -14.73
CA LEU A 76 2.39 1.57 -13.49
C LEU A 76 1.49 1.26 -12.29
N ALA A 77 0.98 0.02 -12.25
CA ALA A 77 0.20 -0.46 -11.11
C ALA A 77 1.15 -0.78 -9.95
N GLU A 78 0.95 -0.10 -8.84
CA GLU A 78 1.88 -0.13 -7.71
C GLU A 78 1.16 -0.24 -6.37
N VAL A 79 1.75 -1.01 -5.46
CA VAL A 79 1.43 -1.01 -4.02
C VAL A 79 2.68 -0.59 -3.27
N GLY A 80 2.59 0.53 -2.57
CA GLY A 80 3.64 1.05 -1.70
C GLY A 80 3.25 0.94 -0.23
N LEU A 81 4.17 0.50 0.63
CA LEU A 81 3.98 0.40 2.07
C LEU A 81 5.17 1.04 2.80
N GLY A 82 4.89 1.73 3.90
CA GLY A 82 5.90 2.29 4.79
C GLY A 82 6.39 3.66 4.38
N HIS A 83 7.70 3.83 4.18
CA HIS A 83 8.33 5.09 3.79
C HIS A 83 8.21 5.30 2.28
N LEU A 84 7.19 6.07 1.85
CA LEU A 84 6.90 6.29 0.44
C LEU A 84 7.84 7.35 -0.16
N ILE A 85 8.43 7.01 -1.30
CA ILE A 85 9.34 7.91 -2.05
C ILE A 85 8.96 7.95 -3.52
N ALA A 86 9.39 8.98 -4.23
CA ALA A 86 9.38 8.97 -5.68
C ALA A 86 10.47 8.00 -6.17
N GLN A 87 10.09 7.07 -7.04
CA GLN A 87 11.00 6.07 -7.58
C GLN A 87 10.52 5.62 -8.94
N THR A 88 11.45 5.52 -9.89
CA THR A 88 11.14 4.98 -11.21
C THR A 88 10.86 3.48 -11.17
N SER A 89 10.23 2.95 -12.21
CA SER A 89 9.85 1.52 -12.27
C SER A 89 11.03 0.57 -12.38
N SER A 90 12.16 1.03 -12.86
CA SER A 90 13.34 0.19 -13.20
C SER A 90 14.56 0.45 -12.33
N SER A 91 14.45 1.26 -11.28
CA SER A 91 15.57 1.64 -10.42
C SER A 91 15.22 1.51 -8.94
N ALA A 92 16.20 1.17 -8.12
CA ALA A 92 16.13 1.26 -6.67
C ALA A 92 16.55 2.64 -6.14
N GLN A 93 16.98 3.55 -7.02
CA GLN A 93 17.42 4.87 -6.63
C GLN A 93 16.30 5.64 -5.93
N ARG A 94 16.61 6.19 -4.78
CA ARG A 94 15.66 6.96 -3.96
C ARG A 94 15.47 8.35 -4.53
N GLY A 95 14.21 8.69 -4.76
CA GLY A 95 13.78 10.06 -5.01
C GLY A 95 13.29 10.74 -3.73
N PRO A 96 12.66 11.93 -3.87
CA PRO A 96 12.11 12.66 -2.74
C PRO A 96 11.08 11.85 -1.95
N TRP A 97 11.05 12.10 -0.65
CA TRP A 97 10.00 11.57 0.23
C TRP A 97 8.61 12.10 -0.18
N ARG A 98 7.62 11.21 -0.18
CA ARG A 98 6.23 11.50 -0.55
C ARG A 98 5.25 11.35 0.61
N GLY A 99 5.62 10.60 1.63
CA GLY A 99 4.75 10.31 2.76
C GLY A 99 5.08 9.00 3.47
N SER A 100 4.25 8.64 4.44
CA SER A 100 4.35 7.37 5.15
C SER A 100 3.00 6.70 5.23
N GLY A 101 2.96 5.38 5.10
CA GLY A 101 1.75 4.59 5.18
C GLY A 101 1.57 3.65 4.01
N PHE A 102 0.46 3.77 3.31
CA PHE A 102 0.03 2.84 2.26
C PHE A 102 -0.48 3.60 1.05
N GLU A 103 -0.05 3.21 -0.14
CA GLU A 103 -0.50 3.76 -1.41
C GLU A 103 -0.83 2.64 -2.39
N LEU A 104 -1.99 2.73 -3.04
CA LEU A 104 -2.35 1.97 -4.24
C LEU A 104 -2.46 2.94 -5.40
N ALA A 105 -1.69 2.74 -6.46
CA ALA A 105 -1.69 3.63 -7.62
C ALA A 105 -1.68 2.83 -8.93
N THR A 106 -2.32 3.37 -9.96
CA THR A 106 -2.24 2.86 -11.33
C THR A 106 -2.60 3.96 -12.32
N GLN A 107 -2.05 3.91 -13.52
CA GLN A 107 -2.46 4.75 -14.65
C GLN A 107 -3.61 4.13 -15.46
N ALA A 108 -4.10 2.97 -15.05
CA ALA A 108 -5.23 2.28 -15.67
C ALA A 108 -6.46 2.25 -14.74
N TRP A 109 -7.39 1.37 -15.01
CA TRP A 109 -8.59 1.19 -14.20
C TRP A 109 -8.27 0.51 -12.86
N ALA A 110 -8.88 1.00 -11.79
CA ALA A 110 -8.86 0.35 -10.48
C ALA A 110 -10.25 -0.15 -10.10
N SER A 111 -10.32 -1.31 -9.44
CA SER A 111 -11.56 -1.86 -8.92
C SER A 111 -11.29 -2.51 -7.56
N VAL A 112 -12.05 -2.11 -6.55
CA VAL A 112 -12.07 -2.77 -5.23
C VAL A 112 -13.46 -3.37 -5.05
N ARG A 113 -13.54 -4.70 -4.90
CA ARG A 113 -14.80 -5.44 -4.75
C ARG A 113 -14.71 -6.41 -3.60
N ALA A 114 -15.76 -6.45 -2.79
CA ALA A 114 -15.89 -7.41 -1.71
C ALA A 114 -17.31 -7.95 -1.66
N HIS A 115 -17.46 -9.29 -1.68
CA HIS A 115 -18.78 -9.94 -1.73
C HIS A 115 -19.63 -9.65 -0.48
N LYS A 116 -19.00 -9.55 0.69
CA LYS A 116 -19.69 -9.36 1.97
C LYS A 116 -19.77 -7.90 2.42
N GLY A 117 -19.09 -7.00 1.74
CA GLY A 117 -19.07 -5.57 2.07
C GLY A 117 -17.65 -5.00 2.08
N LEU A 118 -17.57 -3.67 1.99
CA LEU A 118 -16.33 -2.91 2.01
C LEU A 118 -16.46 -1.82 3.08
N TRP A 119 -15.47 -1.77 3.97
CA TRP A 119 -15.37 -0.72 4.98
C TRP A 119 -14.15 0.17 4.68
N LEU A 120 -14.39 1.47 4.53
CA LEU A 120 -13.35 2.49 4.43
C LEU A 120 -13.55 3.48 5.58
N GLY A 121 -12.58 3.58 6.45
CA GLY A 121 -12.65 4.42 7.63
C GLY A 121 -11.38 5.21 7.88
N SER A 122 -11.53 6.39 8.46
CA SER A 122 -10.41 7.25 8.89
C SER A 122 -10.29 7.31 10.42
N THR A 123 -11.06 6.52 11.14
CA THR A 123 -11.03 6.50 12.61
C THR A 123 -9.89 5.61 13.10
N ALA A 124 -9.05 6.17 13.96
CA ALA A 124 -8.01 5.39 14.64
C ALA A 124 -8.68 4.40 15.62
N ARG A 125 -8.16 3.17 15.65
CA ARG A 125 -8.57 2.13 16.60
C ARG A 125 -7.53 1.97 17.70
N ALA A 126 -7.98 1.65 18.91
CA ALA A 126 -7.11 1.27 20.00
C ALA A 126 -6.37 -0.03 19.68
N GLY A 127 -5.10 -0.10 20.01
CA GLY A 127 -4.20 -1.20 19.65
C GLY A 127 -3.40 -0.91 18.39
N SER A 128 -2.35 -1.68 18.18
CA SER A 128 -1.53 -1.61 16.97
C SER A 128 -1.62 -2.94 16.27
N TYR A 129 -1.69 -2.93 14.94
CA TYR A 129 -1.78 -4.10 14.06
C TYR A 129 -2.24 -5.37 14.79
N GLY A 130 -2.69 -6.39 14.28
CA GLY A 130 -3.09 -7.65 14.91
C GLY A 130 -3.54 -7.69 16.38
N SER A 131 -3.30 -6.61 17.16
CA SER A 131 -3.76 -6.44 18.54
C SER A 131 -5.03 -5.60 18.66
N ALA A 132 -5.59 -5.12 17.56
CA ALA A 132 -6.87 -4.45 17.56
C ALA A 132 -7.97 -5.45 18.04
N GLN A 133 -8.68 -5.09 19.09
CA GLN A 133 -9.65 -5.98 19.74
C GLN A 133 -11.00 -6.06 19.02
N SER A 134 -11.25 -5.15 18.09
CA SER A 134 -12.49 -5.12 17.32
C SER A 134 -12.42 -6.00 16.08
N THR A 135 -13.57 -6.41 15.56
CA THR A 135 -13.64 -7.16 14.31
C THR A 135 -13.29 -6.28 13.12
N GLN A 136 -12.90 -6.89 11.99
CA GLN A 136 -12.51 -6.18 10.78
C GLN A 136 -13.59 -5.21 10.28
N MET A 137 -14.87 -5.58 10.39
CA MET A 137 -16.01 -4.81 9.90
C MET A 137 -16.73 -4.05 11.00
N ASP A 138 -16.08 -3.81 12.14
CA ASP A 138 -16.64 -3.01 13.22
C ASP A 138 -16.80 -1.55 12.77
N ALA A 139 -18.03 -1.07 12.80
CA ALA A 139 -18.43 0.26 12.35
C ALA A 139 -19.00 1.12 13.50
N ASP A 140 -18.82 0.71 14.74
CA ASP A 140 -19.45 1.33 15.92
C ASP A 140 -19.17 2.84 16.01
N GLU A 141 -17.94 3.28 15.70
CA GLU A 141 -17.60 4.70 15.73
C GLU A 141 -18.37 5.51 14.68
N SER A 142 -18.57 4.95 13.49
CA SER A 142 -19.33 5.62 12.44
C SER A 142 -20.82 5.65 12.74
N VAL A 143 -21.34 4.57 13.28
CA VAL A 143 -22.73 4.49 13.75
C VAL A 143 -22.97 5.51 14.88
N ALA A 144 -22.06 5.60 15.83
CA ALA A 144 -22.13 6.59 16.90
C ALA A 144 -22.12 8.03 16.38
N ARG A 145 -21.24 8.34 15.42
CA ARG A 145 -21.18 9.68 14.78
C ARG A 145 -22.45 10.02 14.01
N LEU A 146 -23.01 9.06 13.26
CA LEU A 146 -24.25 9.27 12.52
C LEU A 146 -25.44 9.49 13.48
N ARG A 147 -25.51 8.75 14.60
CA ARG A 147 -26.52 8.98 15.64
C ARG A 147 -26.40 10.37 16.27
N ALA A 148 -25.17 10.78 16.64
CA ALA A 148 -24.94 12.11 17.18
C ALA A 148 -25.29 13.22 16.18
N ALA A 149 -24.98 13.06 14.91
CA ALA A 149 -25.35 14.01 13.87
C ALA A 149 -26.87 14.10 13.70
N ARG A 150 -27.59 12.97 13.75
CA ARG A 150 -29.06 12.92 13.72
C ARG A 150 -29.67 13.63 14.93
N GLU A 151 -29.17 13.34 16.13
CA GLU A 151 -29.63 13.99 17.36
C GLU A 151 -29.44 15.50 17.34
N LEU A 152 -28.26 15.95 16.85
CA LEU A 152 -28.02 17.37 16.69
C LEU A 152 -28.97 18.00 15.66
N GLY A 153 -29.19 17.35 14.51
CA GLY A 153 -30.14 17.82 13.50
C GLY A 153 -31.58 17.97 14.08
N GLN A 154 -32.03 16.97 14.84
CA GLN A 154 -33.33 17.03 15.50
C GLN A 154 -33.40 18.13 16.57
N ALA A 155 -32.33 18.35 17.33
CA ALA A 155 -32.26 19.43 18.31
C ALA A 155 -32.34 20.80 17.64
N LEU A 156 -31.60 21.00 16.53
CA LEU A 156 -31.64 22.22 15.74
C LEU A 156 -33.03 22.45 15.14
N SER A 157 -33.67 21.41 14.60
CA SER A 157 -35.01 21.52 14.06
C SER A 157 -36.04 21.90 15.16
N ARG A 158 -35.95 21.33 16.36
CA ARG A 158 -36.79 21.72 17.50
C ARG A 158 -36.54 23.19 17.90
N ALA A 159 -35.28 23.62 17.95
CA ALA A 159 -34.94 25.00 18.28
C ALA A 159 -35.45 25.99 17.21
N ALA A 160 -35.36 25.66 15.95
CA ALA A 160 -35.90 26.47 14.85
C ALA A 160 -37.40 26.64 14.96
N ARG A 161 -38.17 25.55 15.26
CA ARG A 161 -39.63 25.62 15.46
C ARG A 161 -40.00 26.45 16.66
N HIS A 162 -39.24 26.33 17.74
CA HIS A 162 -39.46 27.16 18.94
C HIS A 162 -39.24 28.63 18.64
N GLY A 163 -38.24 28.95 17.77
CA GLY A 163 -37.97 30.28 17.28
C GLY A 163 -38.90 30.74 16.13
N GLN A 164 -39.96 30.02 15.81
CA GLN A 164 -40.91 30.29 14.71
C GLN A 164 -40.23 30.30 13.31
N ALA A 165 -39.09 29.64 13.16
CA ALA A 165 -38.46 29.37 11.87
C ALA A 165 -38.86 28.02 11.30
N HIS A 166 -38.75 27.85 9.99
CA HIS A 166 -39.00 26.56 9.36
C HIS A 166 -37.89 25.54 9.69
N GLY A 167 -38.30 24.37 10.21
CA GLY A 167 -37.39 23.22 10.33
C GLY A 167 -37.15 22.53 8.97
N LEU A 168 -36.09 21.77 8.87
CA LEU A 168 -35.84 20.94 7.72
C LEU A 168 -36.67 19.67 7.76
N ALA A 169 -37.51 19.44 6.75
CA ALA A 169 -38.38 18.26 6.67
C ALA A 169 -37.64 16.92 6.76
N SER A 170 -36.39 16.88 6.31
CA SER A 170 -35.52 15.70 6.36
C SER A 170 -35.11 15.29 7.79
N HIS A 171 -35.33 16.12 8.79
CA HIS A 171 -35.00 15.85 10.20
C HIS A 171 -36.21 15.33 11.00
N ASP A 172 -37.36 15.20 10.37
CA ASP A 172 -38.62 14.77 11.02
C ASP A 172 -38.94 13.29 10.78
N ALA A 173 -38.10 12.59 10.00
CA ALA A 173 -38.25 11.16 9.64
C ALA A 173 -37.47 10.23 10.56
#